data_8e54f85d9a492cfbd0232db3478d2b7d
#
_entry.id   8e54f85d9a492cfbd0232db3478d2b7d
#
_cell.length_a   1.000
_cell.length_b   1.000
_cell.length_c   1.000
_cell.angle_alpha   90.00
_cell.angle_beta   90.00
_cell.angle_gamma   90.00
#
_symmetry.space_group_name_H-M   'P 1'
#
loop_
_entity.id
_entity.type
_entity.pdbx_description
1 polymer ?
#
loop_
_entity_poly.entity_id
_entity_poly.type
_entity_poly.pdbx_seq_one_letter_code
_entity_poly.pdbx_strand_id
1 'polypeptide(L)'
;MIHAYNEIYLDNAMQTLAETFSYVTSEKQADILFNYFITSGIANQFSKGNPKYLNMPSHALFNEITNGKMKLVISNTSDRSPEYWCGYVLAYYQWYTGLSFEEIGTYLSPSKIISMYNPLHEASIEKFVEIANSIVIQKETKLFKYRKNANLTQKELSKYSGVSLRSIQLYEQKQLDINVAPTIKLYQLSKTLGCNIEDLIEK
;
A
#
# COMPACT_ATOMS: atom_id res chain seq x y z
N MET A 1 6.08 5.72 -16.24
CA MET A 1 5.40 5.46 -14.94
C MET A 1 5.68 6.66 -14.06
N ILE A 2 4.69 7.20 -13.35
CA ILE A 2 4.91 8.35 -12.46
C ILE A 2 5.12 7.74 -11.07
N HIS A 3 6.34 7.87 -10.53
CA HIS A 3 6.67 7.44 -9.18
C HIS A 3 6.05 8.37 -8.13
N ALA A 4 5.90 7.89 -6.88
CA ALA A 4 5.22 8.63 -5.81
C ALA A 4 5.89 9.97 -5.47
N TYR A 5 7.22 10.03 -5.54
CA TYR A 5 8.04 11.22 -5.29
C TYR A 5 9.39 11.13 -6.01
N ASN A 6 10.21 12.17 -5.91
CA ASN A 6 11.51 12.23 -6.59
C ASN A 6 12.45 11.11 -6.10
N GLU A 7 13.09 10.42 -7.05
CA GLU A 7 13.99 9.27 -6.83
C GLU A 7 15.17 9.59 -5.90
N ILE A 8 15.61 10.83 -5.84
CA ILE A 8 16.68 11.28 -4.93
C ILE A 8 16.42 10.95 -3.45
N TYR A 9 15.15 10.79 -3.08
CA TYR A 9 14.75 10.44 -1.71
C TYR A 9 14.51 8.94 -1.51
N LEU A 10 14.58 8.13 -2.57
CA LEU A 10 14.19 6.71 -2.52
C LEU A 10 15.08 5.93 -1.55
N ASP A 11 16.40 6.04 -1.69
CA ASP A 11 17.34 5.30 -0.85
C ASP A 11 17.13 5.62 0.64
N ASN A 12 16.96 6.89 0.97
CA ASN A 12 16.67 7.29 2.35
C ASN A 12 15.34 6.73 2.85
N ALA A 13 14.30 6.76 2.01
CA ALA A 13 13.00 6.20 2.36
C ALA A 13 13.08 4.70 2.64
N MET A 14 13.75 3.95 1.76
CA MET A 14 13.95 2.52 1.90
C MET A 14 14.74 2.18 3.15
N GLN A 15 15.87 2.87 3.38
CA GLN A 15 16.71 2.66 4.55
C GLN A 15 15.96 3.00 5.84
N THR A 16 15.33 4.17 5.90
CA THR A 16 14.59 4.63 7.09
C THR A 16 13.47 3.66 7.48
N LEU A 17 12.69 3.19 6.50
CA LEU A 17 11.58 2.27 6.78
C LEU A 17 12.10 0.86 7.13
N ALA A 18 13.14 0.38 6.45
CA ALA A 18 13.80 -0.89 6.74
C ALA A 18 14.32 -0.94 8.19
N GLU A 19 15.09 0.08 8.59
CA GLU A 19 15.59 0.18 9.96
C GLU A 19 14.45 0.30 10.99
N THR A 20 13.39 1.05 10.67
CA THR A 20 12.22 1.18 11.54
C THR A 20 11.55 -0.18 11.77
N PHE A 21 11.41 -0.98 10.73
CA PHE A 21 10.85 -2.33 10.86
C PHE A 21 11.80 -3.32 11.54
N SER A 22 13.12 -3.12 11.49
CA SER A 22 14.08 -3.99 12.18
C SER A 22 14.00 -3.92 13.71
N TYR A 23 13.27 -2.95 14.27
CA TYR A 23 13.05 -2.84 15.72
C TYR A 23 11.97 -3.77 16.27
N VAL A 24 11.32 -4.56 15.43
CA VAL A 24 10.40 -5.62 15.85
C VAL A 24 10.98 -6.99 15.48
N THR A 25 10.55 -8.05 16.16
CA THR A 25 11.18 -9.38 16.10
C THR A 25 10.19 -10.48 15.69
N SER A 26 9.03 -10.12 15.17
CA SER A 26 8.04 -11.08 14.68
C SER A 26 7.10 -10.46 13.66
N GLU A 27 6.56 -11.28 12.78
CA GLU A 27 5.55 -10.92 11.78
C GLU A 27 4.36 -10.21 12.43
N LYS A 28 3.88 -10.69 13.56
CA LYS A 28 2.76 -10.09 14.28
C LYS A 28 3.09 -8.67 14.78
N GLN A 29 4.31 -8.46 15.27
CA GLN A 29 4.74 -7.12 15.68
C GLN A 29 4.92 -6.20 14.48
N ALA A 30 5.38 -6.71 13.34
CA ALA A 30 5.48 -5.95 12.09
C ALA A 30 4.09 -5.49 11.60
N ASP A 31 3.07 -6.35 11.66
CA ASP A 31 1.69 -5.97 11.33
C ASP A 31 1.15 -4.89 12.30
N ILE A 32 1.45 -4.99 13.59
CA ILE A 32 1.04 -3.98 14.59
C ILE A 32 1.74 -2.64 14.31
N LEU A 33 3.07 -2.66 14.05
CA LEU A 33 3.85 -1.47 13.71
C LEU A 33 3.29 -0.80 12.45
N PHE A 34 2.98 -1.57 11.43
CA PHE A 34 2.41 -1.09 10.20
C PHE A 34 1.02 -0.45 10.40
N ASN A 35 0.19 -1.05 11.24
CA ASN A 35 -1.09 -0.45 11.59
C ASN A 35 -0.93 0.89 12.32
N TYR A 36 0.02 1.00 13.24
CA TYR A 36 0.36 2.28 13.86
C TYR A 36 0.90 3.29 12.85
N PHE A 37 1.73 2.86 11.91
CA PHE A 37 2.25 3.70 10.83
C PHE A 37 1.11 4.33 10.01
N ILE A 38 0.11 3.54 9.64
CA ILE A 38 -1.08 4.01 8.91
C ILE A 38 -1.93 4.94 9.80
N THR A 39 -2.28 4.50 11.01
CA THR A 39 -3.24 5.22 11.88
C THR A 39 -2.68 6.50 12.49
N SER A 40 -1.35 6.64 12.61
CA SER A 40 -0.69 7.89 13.00
C SER A 40 -0.77 8.99 11.93
N GLY A 41 -1.11 8.64 10.69
CA GLY A 41 -1.06 9.54 9.54
C GLY A 41 0.35 9.73 8.96
N ILE A 42 1.39 9.18 9.60
CA ILE A 42 2.79 9.30 9.14
C ILE A 42 2.96 8.58 7.79
N ALA A 43 2.31 7.44 7.59
CA ALA A 43 2.31 6.71 6.32
C ALA A 43 1.86 7.59 5.13
N ASN A 44 0.86 8.44 5.34
CA ASN A 44 0.39 9.37 4.30
C ASN A 44 1.43 10.47 3.99
N GLN A 45 2.13 10.96 5.00
CA GLN A 45 3.20 11.94 4.81
C GLN A 45 4.42 11.30 4.13
N PHE A 46 4.77 10.09 4.55
CA PHE A 46 5.87 9.32 4.00
C PHE A 46 5.63 9.00 2.50
N SER A 47 4.43 8.55 2.14
CA SER A 47 4.06 8.24 0.76
C SER A 47 4.04 9.45 -0.17
N LYS A 48 3.94 10.66 0.37
CA LYS A 48 4.04 11.92 -0.38
C LYS A 48 5.47 12.46 -0.50
N GLY A 49 6.45 11.72 0.00
CA GLY A 49 7.83 12.14 -0.04
C GLY A 49 8.17 13.28 0.92
N ASN A 50 7.47 13.40 2.07
CA ASN A 50 7.75 14.44 3.04
C ASN A 50 9.16 14.27 3.64
N PRO A 51 10.11 15.21 3.38
CA PRO A 51 11.51 15.06 3.79
C PRO A 51 11.70 14.92 5.31
N LYS A 52 10.78 15.44 6.12
CA LYS A 52 10.82 15.26 7.58
C LYS A 52 10.85 13.79 7.95
N TYR A 53 10.00 12.99 7.33
CA TYR A 53 9.85 11.58 7.67
C TYR A 53 10.81 10.67 6.90
N LEU A 54 11.13 11.00 5.65
CA LEU A 54 12.07 10.22 4.85
C LEU A 54 13.51 10.29 5.37
N ASN A 55 13.89 11.39 6.04
CA ASN A 55 15.22 11.59 6.60
C ASN A 55 15.25 11.51 8.14
N MET A 56 14.13 11.10 8.76
CA MET A 56 14.07 10.99 10.22
C MET A 56 14.90 9.78 10.68
N PRO A 57 15.70 9.91 11.75
CA PRO A 57 16.36 8.75 12.34
C PRO A 57 15.33 7.65 12.67
N SER A 58 15.62 6.42 12.28
CA SER A 58 14.67 5.30 12.35
C SER A 58 14.08 5.05 13.74
N HIS A 59 14.91 5.19 14.80
CA HIS A 59 14.43 5.10 16.18
C HIS A 59 13.45 6.21 16.56
N ALA A 60 13.65 7.42 16.02
CA ALA A 60 12.74 8.54 16.25
C ALA A 60 11.42 8.31 15.49
N LEU A 61 11.51 7.83 14.25
CA LEU A 61 10.35 7.46 13.45
C LEU A 61 9.54 6.35 14.15
N PHE A 62 10.19 5.29 14.64
CA PHE A 62 9.54 4.23 15.40
C PHE A 62 8.78 4.77 16.62
N ASN A 63 9.41 5.65 17.39
CA ASN A 63 8.78 6.25 18.58
C ASN A 63 7.60 7.16 18.21
N GLU A 64 7.73 7.95 17.13
CA GLU A 64 6.64 8.82 16.65
C GLU A 64 5.45 7.98 16.12
N ILE A 65 5.73 6.90 15.37
CA ILE A 65 4.71 5.94 14.88
C ILE A 65 3.97 5.29 16.05
N THR A 66 4.70 4.76 17.01
CA THR A 66 4.12 3.93 18.07
C THR A 66 3.58 4.75 19.24
N ASN A 67 3.98 6.02 19.34
CA ASN A 67 3.69 6.88 20.50
C ASN A 67 3.98 6.18 21.84
N GLY A 68 5.13 5.47 21.91
CA GLY A 68 5.56 4.72 23.09
C GLY A 68 4.79 3.43 23.41
N LYS A 69 3.84 3.03 22.57
CA LYS A 69 3.02 1.81 22.78
C LYS A 69 3.76 0.51 22.46
N MET A 70 4.87 0.58 21.75
CA MET A 70 5.74 -0.55 21.45
C MET A 70 7.14 -0.30 21.97
N LYS A 71 7.79 -1.37 22.46
CA LYS A 71 9.20 -1.34 22.84
C LYS A 71 10.07 -1.55 21.60
N LEU A 72 11.03 -0.66 21.42
CA LEU A 72 12.08 -0.81 20.43
C LEU A 72 13.06 -1.90 20.88
N VAL A 73 13.38 -2.85 19.99
CA VAL A 73 14.36 -3.90 20.21
C VAL A 73 15.52 -3.70 19.24
N ILE A 74 16.74 -3.55 19.76
CA ILE A 74 17.95 -3.47 18.94
C ILE A 74 18.50 -4.90 18.78
N SER A 75 18.57 -5.38 17.54
CA SER A 75 19.20 -6.66 17.20
C SER A 75 20.54 -6.40 16.50
N ASN A 76 21.55 -7.22 16.82
CA ASN A 76 22.85 -7.17 16.17
C ASN A 76 22.83 -7.66 14.69
N THR A 77 21.70 -8.19 14.23
CA THR A 77 21.49 -8.67 12.84
C THR A 77 20.39 -7.90 12.13
N SER A 78 20.16 -6.66 12.54
CA SER A 78 19.01 -5.87 12.09
C SER A 78 18.92 -5.70 10.56
N ASP A 79 20.07 -5.48 9.89
CA ASP A 79 20.18 -5.26 8.44
C ASP A 79 19.94 -6.50 7.56
N ARG A 80 19.79 -7.67 8.17
CA ARG A 80 19.53 -8.96 7.49
C ARG A 80 18.27 -9.66 7.97
N SER A 81 17.51 -9.01 8.84
CA SER A 81 16.28 -9.61 9.34
C SER A 81 15.17 -9.58 8.28
N PRO A 82 14.22 -10.53 8.32
CA PRO A 82 13.03 -10.49 7.47
C PRO A 82 12.21 -9.22 7.65
N GLU A 83 12.18 -8.66 8.85
CA GLU A 83 11.47 -7.42 9.17
C GLU A 83 12.16 -6.21 8.54
N TYR A 84 13.50 -6.15 8.58
CA TYR A 84 14.27 -5.12 7.86
C TYR A 84 13.95 -5.17 6.37
N TRP A 85 14.08 -6.35 5.75
CA TRP A 85 13.79 -6.53 4.33
C TRP A 85 12.34 -6.15 4.01
N CYS A 86 11.39 -6.46 4.87
CA CYS A 86 9.99 -6.07 4.70
C CYS A 86 9.84 -4.54 4.57
N GLY A 87 10.43 -3.78 5.48
CA GLY A 87 10.41 -2.31 5.42
C GLY A 87 11.06 -1.78 4.15
N TYR A 88 12.19 -2.39 3.74
CA TYR A 88 12.95 -2.04 2.55
C TYR A 88 12.12 -2.18 1.27
N VAL A 89 11.55 -3.35 1.04
CA VAL A 89 10.77 -3.62 -0.18
C VAL A 89 9.40 -2.92 -0.17
N LEU A 90 8.83 -2.68 1.01
CA LEU A 90 7.57 -1.97 1.17
C LEU A 90 7.70 -0.49 0.76
N ALA A 91 8.79 0.17 1.16
CA ALA A 91 9.08 1.55 0.75
C ALA A 91 9.30 1.65 -0.76
N TYR A 92 10.09 0.73 -1.33
CA TYR A 92 10.31 0.67 -2.77
C TYR A 92 9.00 0.46 -3.54
N TYR A 93 8.19 -0.51 -3.12
CA TYR A 93 6.94 -0.84 -3.80
C TYR A 93 5.93 0.31 -3.75
N GLN A 94 5.87 1.02 -2.62
CA GLN A 94 5.07 2.23 -2.49
C GLN A 94 5.52 3.31 -3.48
N TRP A 95 6.83 3.61 -3.53
CA TRP A 95 7.39 4.59 -4.45
C TRP A 95 7.14 4.20 -5.92
N TYR A 96 7.39 2.93 -6.25
CA TYR A 96 7.25 2.39 -7.60
C TYR A 96 5.81 2.46 -8.12
N THR A 97 4.83 2.12 -7.28
CA THR A 97 3.41 2.04 -7.69
C THR A 97 2.65 3.34 -7.49
N GLY A 98 3.10 4.21 -6.59
CA GLY A 98 2.35 5.39 -6.16
C GLY A 98 1.10 5.07 -5.33
N LEU A 99 0.87 3.79 -4.97
CA LEU A 99 -0.19 3.40 -4.05
C LEU A 99 0.10 3.93 -2.64
N SER A 100 -0.94 4.20 -1.86
CA SER A 100 -0.76 4.47 -0.43
C SER A 100 -0.37 3.19 0.31
N PHE A 101 0.29 3.32 1.47
CA PHE A 101 0.59 2.17 2.33
C PHE A 101 -0.68 1.44 2.80
N GLU A 102 -1.78 2.15 2.99
CA GLU A 102 -3.07 1.56 3.33
C GLU A 102 -3.61 0.68 2.18
N GLU A 103 -3.54 1.16 0.94
CA GLU A 103 -3.90 0.37 -0.25
C GLU A 103 -3.01 -0.88 -0.39
N ILE A 104 -1.69 -0.72 -0.21
CA ILE A 104 -0.74 -1.84 -0.26
C ILE A 104 -1.07 -2.86 0.83
N GLY A 105 -1.27 -2.42 2.07
CA GLY A 105 -1.55 -3.28 3.22
C GLY A 105 -2.82 -4.12 3.09
N THR A 106 -3.78 -3.67 2.28
CA THR A 106 -4.98 -4.46 1.97
C THR A 106 -4.65 -5.80 1.28
N TYR A 107 -3.56 -5.86 0.53
CA TYR A 107 -3.15 -7.03 -0.26
C TYR A 107 -1.86 -7.66 0.20
N LEU A 108 -0.95 -6.84 0.73
CA LEU A 108 0.40 -7.20 1.14
C LEU A 108 0.64 -6.69 2.56
N SER A 109 0.15 -7.45 3.56
CA SER A 109 0.50 -7.17 4.96
C SER A 109 1.99 -7.43 5.19
N PRO A 110 2.63 -6.78 6.19
CA PRO A 110 4.01 -7.09 6.57
C PRO A 110 4.26 -8.58 6.83
N SER A 111 3.37 -9.27 7.53
CA SER A 111 3.48 -10.73 7.74
C SER A 111 3.54 -11.50 6.42
N LYS A 112 2.73 -11.11 5.43
CA LYS A 112 2.76 -11.72 4.10
C LYS A 112 4.05 -11.41 3.34
N ILE A 113 4.57 -10.18 3.43
CA ILE A 113 5.86 -9.82 2.83
C ILE A 113 6.98 -10.62 3.50
N ILE A 114 7.02 -10.69 4.83
CA ILE A 114 8.00 -11.45 5.59
C ILE A 114 7.99 -12.94 5.19
N SER A 115 6.81 -13.53 4.98
CA SER A 115 6.71 -14.92 4.51
C SER A 115 7.34 -15.18 3.14
N MET A 116 7.57 -14.12 2.36
CA MET A 116 8.24 -14.20 1.05
C MET A 116 9.76 -13.98 1.16
N TYR A 117 10.29 -13.68 2.35
CA TYR A 117 11.70 -13.37 2.56
C TYR A 117 12.60 -14.42 1.91
N ASN A 118 12.34 -15.69 2.16
CA ASN A 118 13.02 -16.79 1.48
C ASN A 118 12.18 -17.24 0.26
N PRO A 119 12.71 -17.25 -0.97
CA PRO A 119 14.09 -16.88 -1.37
C PRO A 119 14.26 -15.43 -1.87
N LEU A 120 13.23 -14.56 -1.73
CA LEU A 120 13.22 -13.26 -2.43
C LEU A 120 14.25 -12.25 -1.92
N HIS A 121 14.77 -12.41 -0.71
CA HIS A 121 15.81 -11.51 -0.19
C HIS A 121 17.15 -11.63 -0.94
N GLU A 122 17.40 -12.74 -1.63
CA GLU A 122 18.56 -12.96 -2.49
C GLU A 122 18.29 -12.56 -3.96
N ALA A 123 17.04 -12.30 -4.31
CA ALA A 123 16.65 -11.89 -5.65
C ALA A 123 16.73 -10.35 -5.82
N SER A 124 16.64 -9.90 -7.06
CA SER A 124 16.54 -8.46 -7.33
C SER A 124 15.19 -7.90 -6.84
N ILE A 125 15.16 -6.61 -6.53
CA ILE A 125 13.94 -5.94 -6.03
C ILE A 125 12.82 -5.95 -7.08
N GLU A 126 13.16 -5.97 -8.37
CA GLU A 126 12.21 -6.08 -9.47
C GLU A 126 11.45 -7.41 -9.42
N LYS A 127 12.12 -8.49 -8.95
CA LYS A 127 11.46 -9.79 -8.77
C LYS A 127 10.40 -9.75 -7.68
N PHE A 128 10.68 -9.04 -6.59
CA PHE A 128 9.65 -8.78 -5.58
C PHE A 128 8.49 -7.98 -6.16
N VAL A 129 8.78 -6.92 -6.93
CA VAL A 129 7.73 -6.09 -7.58
C VAL A 129 6.86 -6.92 -8.52
N GLU A 130 7.45 -7.81 -9.32
CA GLU A 130 6.70 -8.71 -10.20
C GLU A 130 5.70 -9.57 -9.42
N ILE A 131 6.16 -10.17 -8.33
CA ILE A 131 5.31 -11.03 -7.47
C ILE A 131 4.26 -10.18 -6.74
N ALA A 132 4.65 -9.04 -6.17
CA ALA A 132 3.74 -8.11 -5.52
C ALA A 132 2.64 -7.63 -6.47
N ASN A 133 3.00 -7.24 -7.69
CA ASN A 133 2.04 -6.86 -8.73
C ASN A 133 1.08 -8.00 -9.07
N SER A 134 1.55 -9.24 -9.17
CA SER A 134 0.66 -10.38 -9.44
C SER A 134 -0.41 -10.55 -8.35
N ILE A 135 -0.05 -10.29 -7.09
CA ILE A 135 -0.96 -10.37 -5.95
C ILE A 135 -1.96 -9.21 -5.95
N VAL A 136 -1.46 -7.99 -6.19
CA VAL A 136 -2.27 -6.77 -6.20
C VAL A 136 -3.20 -6.76 -7.42
N ILE A 137 -2.68 -7.05 -8.63
CA ILE A 137 -3.45 -7.09 -9.88
C ILE A 137 -4.53 -8.16 -9.85
N GLN A 138 -4.26 -9.36 -9.32
CA GLN A 138 -5.28 -10.41 -9.19
C GLN A 138 -6.46 -10.01 -8.30
N LYS A 139 -6.24 -9.06 -7.41
CA LYS A 139 -7.27 -8.55 -6.49
C LYS A 139 -7.89 -7.23 -6.93
N GLU A 140 -7.25 -6.50 -7.85
CA GLU A 140 -7.85 -5.29 -8.41
C GLU A 140 -9.14 -5.62 -9.15
N THR A 141 -10.19 -4.89 -8.79
CA THR A 141 -11.44 -4.94 -9.53
C THR A 141 -11.34 -4.18 -10.84
N LYS A 142 -12.19 -4.53 -11.81
CA LYS A 142 -12.32 -3.77 -13.04
C LYS A 142 -12.71 -2.32 -12.76
N LEU A 143 -13.61 -2.09 -11.79
CA LEU A 143 -14.00 -0.75 -11.35
C LEU A 143 -12.77 0.08 -10.91
N PHE A 144 -11.89 -0.50 -10.08
CA PHE A 144 -10.66 0.17 -9.65
C PHE A 144 -9.77 0.55 -10.84
N LYS A 145 -9.55 -0.39 -11.80
CA LYS A 145 -8.73 -0.14 -12.99
C LYS A 145 -9.28 1.00 -13.84
N TYR A 146 -10.58 0.99 -14.15
CA TYR A 146 -11.21 2.03 -14.93
C TYR A 146 -11.15 3.39 -14.22
N ARG A 147 -11.35 3.42 -12.90
CA ARG A 147 -11.22 4.66 -12.11
C ARG A 147 -9.79 5.21 -12.15
N LYS A 148 -8.79 4.36 -11.97
CA LYS A 148 -7.38 4.79 -12.05
C LYS A 148 -7.01 5.28 -13.45
N ASN A 149 -7.46 4.62 -14.49
CA ASN A 149 -7.24 5.06 -15.88
C ASN A 149 -7.89 6.43 -16.17
N ALA A 150 -9.03 6.71 -15.53
CA ALA A 150 -9.69 8.01 -15.60
C ALA A 150 -9.03 9.08 -14.68
N ASN A 151 -7.95 8.74 -13.94
CA ASN A 151 -7.26 9.59 -12.97
C ASN A 151 -8.18 10.15 -11.87
N LEU A 152 -9.20 9.39 -11.46
CA LEU A 152 -10.14 9.79 -10.42
C LEU A 152 -9.81 9.16 -9.08
N THR A 153 -9.95 9.93 -8.02
CA THR A 153 -10.04 9.40 -6.65
C THR A 153 -11.42 8.76 -6.44
N GLN A 154 -11.57 7.90 -5.43
CA GLN A 154 -12.87 7.33 -5.06
C GLN A 154 -13.91 8.41 -4.72
N LYS A 155 -13.47 9.51 -4.07
CA LYS A 155 -14.34 10.66 -3.75
C LYS A 155 -14.82 11.37 -5.01
N GLU A 156 -13.94 11.60 -5.98
CA GLU A 156 -14.29 12.22 -7.25
C GLU A 156 -15.22 11.33 -8.08
N LEU A 157 -14.92 10.01 -8.16
CA LEU A 157 -15.82 9.07 -8.81
C LEU A 157 -17.21 9.08 -8.15
N SER A 158 -17.29 9.11 -6.81
CA SER A 158 -18.55 9.24 -6.09
C SER A 158 -19.30 10.52 -6.45
N LYS A 159 -18.59 11.65 -6.46
CA LYS A 159 -19.15 12.96 -6.78
C LYS A 159 -19.71 13.03 -8.21
N TYR A 160 -18.97 12.51 -9.19
CA TYR A 160 -19.34 12.60 -10.59
C TYR A 160 -20.37 11.53 -11.01
N SER A 161 -20.30 10.33 -10.43
CA SER A 161 -21.26 9.27 -10.77
C SER A 161 -22.56 9.32 -9.95
N GLY A 162 -22.57 10.02 -8.82
CA GLY A 162 -23.69 9.99 -7.87
C GLY A 162 -23.81 8.67 -7.08
N VAL A 163 -22.89 7.72 -7.29
CA VAL A 163 -22.82 6.49 -6.51
C VAL A 163 -22.10 6.78 -5.18
N SER A 164 -22.64 6.31 -4.06
CA SER A 164 -22.07 6.61 -2.75
C SER A 164 -20.61 6.16 -2.65
N LEU A 165 -19.76 6.98 -1.98
CA LEU A 165 -18.36 6.65 -1.71
C LEU A 165 -18.23 5.27 -1.05
N ARG A 166 -19.10 4.95 -0.10
CA ARG A 166 -19.12 3.67 0.60
C ARG A 166 -19.37 2.50 -0.36
N SER A 167 -20.30 2.64 -1.32
CA SER A 167 -20.55 1.59 -2.31
C SER A 167 -19.33 1.36 -3.21
N ILE A 168 -18.67 2.43 -3.66
CA ILE A 168 -17.45 2.33 -4.49
C ILE A 168 -16.34 1.62 -3.72
N GLN A 169 -16.11 1.99 -2.46
CA GLN A 169 -15.12 1.34 -1.61
C GLN A 169 -15.39 -0.16 -1.46
N LEU A 170 -16.64 -0.54 -1.18
CA LEU A 170 -17.03 -1.94 -0.99
C LEU A 170 -16.89 -2.75 -2.29
N TYR A 171 -17.22 -2.18 -3.45
CA TYR A 171 -17.01 -2.82 -4.76
C TYR A 171 -15.52 -3.01 -5.05
N GLU A 172 -14.69 -1.98 -4.87
CA GLU A 172 -13.26 -2.08 -5.12
C GLU A 172 -12.53 -3.01 -4.15
N GLN A 173 -13.02 -3.15 -2.92
CA GLN A 173 -12.50 -4.08 -1.91
C GLN A 173 -13.06 -5.50 -2.06
N LYS A 174 -13.91 -5.77 -3.05
CA LYS A 174 -14.63 -7.05 -3.23
C LYS A 174 -15.46 -7.49 -1.99
N GLN A 175 -15.78 -6.55 -1.10
CA GLN A 175 -16.67 -6.78 0.04
C GLN A 175 -18.15 -6.76 -0.39
N LEU A 176 -18.44 -6.17 -1.54
CA LEU A 176 -19.73 -6.20 -2.19
C LEU A 176 -19.51 -6.59 -3.65
N ASP A 177 -20.24 -7.61 -4.11
CA ASP A 177 -20.14 -8.06 -5.49
C ASP A 177 -20.78 -7.02 -6.43
N ILE A 178 -19.95 -6.47 -7.33
CA ILE A 178 -20.42 -5.51 -8.34
C ILE A 178 -21.38 -6.14 -9.35
N ASN A 179 -21.31 -7.45 -9.57
CA ASN A 179 -22.17 -8.15 -10.53
C ASN A 179 -23.65 -8.16 -10.12
N VAL A 180 -23.91 -8.01 -8.81
CA VAL A 180 -25.29 -7.90 -8.27
C VAL A 180 -25.68 -6.47 -7.96
N ALA A 181 -24.88 -5.50 -8.39
CA ALA A 181 -25.19 -4.09 -8.18
C ALA A 181 -26.44 -3.69 -8.97
N PRO A 182 -27.29 -2.78 -8.44
CA PRO A 182 -28.38 -2.20 -9.21
C PRO A 182 -27.90 -1.63 -10.55
N THR A 183 -28.56 -1.97 -11.64
CA THR A 183 -28.20 -1.56 -13.00
C THR A 183 -27.99 -0.05 -13.13
N ILE A 184 -28.79 0.73 -12.39
CA ILE A 184 -28.65 2.18 -12.39
C ILE A 184 -27.27 2.63 -11.87
N LYS A 185 -26.71 1.96 -10.85
CA LYS A 185 -25.37 2.26 -10.33
C LYS A 185 -24.29 1.91 -11.33
N LEU A 186 -24.41 0.74 -11.98
CA LEU A 186 -23.48 0.31 -13.04
C LEU A 186 -23.50 1.31 -14.22
N TYR A 187 -24.67 1.72 -14.63
CA TYR A 187 -24.83 2.75 -15.68
C TYR A 187 -24.18 4.08 -15.30
N GLN A 188 -24.38 4.56 -14.07
CA GLN A 188 -23.78 5.80 -13.59
C GLN A 188 -22.26 5.73 -13.56
N LEU A 189 -21.70 4.59 -13.07
CA LEU A 189 -20.26 4.35 -13.05
C LEU A 189 -19.68 4.27 -14.46
N SER A 190 -20.29 3.49 -15.34
CA SER A 190 -19.81 3.31 -16.73
C SER A 190 -19.80 4.64 -17.50
N LYS A 191 -20.84 5.45 -17.37
CA LYS A 191 -20.90 6.79 -17.97
C LYS A 191 -19.79 7.71 -17.48
N THR A 192 -19.54 7.73 -16.17
CA THR A 192 -18.50 8.56 -15.57
C THR A 192 -17.10 8.12 -15.98
N LEU A 193 -16.90 6.80 -16.14
CA LEU A 193 -15.62 6.20 -16.48
C LEU A 193 -15.36 6.06 -17.99
N GLY A 194 -16.35 6.39 -18.83
CA GLY A 194 -16.24 6.31 -20.29
C GLY A 194 -16.09 4.86 -20.79
N CYS A 195 -16.75 3.91 -20.13
CA CYS A 195 -16.71 2.48 -20.49
C CYS A 195 -18.12 1.88 -20.61
N ASN A 196 -18.23 0.63 -21.05
CA ASN A 196 -19.52 -0.10 -21.06
C ASN A 196 -19.77 -0.73 -19.69
N ILE A 197 -21.03 -1.11 -19.41
CA ILE A 197 -21.39 -1.79 -18.17
C ILE A 197 -20.66 -3.14 -18.06
N GLU A 198 -20.55 -3.85 -19.16
CA GLU A 198 -19.90 -5.16 -19.27
C GLU A 198 -18.40 -5.09 -18.90
N ASP A 199 -17.78 -3.94 -19.09
CA ASP A 199 -16.40 -3.71 -18.74
C ASP A 199 -16.17 -3.63 -17.22
N LEU A 200 -17.23 -3.38 -16.45
CA LEU A 200 -17.20 -3.33 -14.99
C LEU A 200 -17.56 -4.66 -14.33
N ILE A 201 -18.15 -5.58 -15.09
CA ILE A 201 -18.60 -6.91 -14.59
C ILE A 201 -17.37 -7.80 -14.37
N GLU A 202 -17.24 -8.34 -13.15
CA GLU A 202 -16.18 -9.30 -12.80
C GLU A 202 -16.55 -10.70 -13.30
N LYS A 203 -15.55 -11.47 -13.76
CA LYS A 203 -15.73 -12.87 -14.21
C LYS A 203 -15.28 -13.84 -13.14
#